data_962800b6de97a4c5b52cc326fad309af
#
_entry.id   962800b6de97a4c5b52cc326fad309af
#
_cell.length_a   1.000
_cell.length_b   1.000
_cell.length_c   1.000
_cell.angle_alpha   90.00
_cell.angle_beta   90.00
_cell.angle_gamma   90.00
#
_symmetry.space_group_name_H-M   'P 1'
#
loop_
_entity.id
_entity.type
_entity.pdbx_description
1 polymer ?
#
loop_
_entity_poly.entity_id
_entity_poly.type
_entity_poly.pdbx_seq_one_letter_code
_entity_poly.pdbx_strand_id
1 'polypeptide(L)'
;MNTQPEQLLRQLKTLQLQKKEIEMQITEKKMVLEKYYLEGIIMSSFSIDGVKATRKRKPEKWEYSDTTNRFRKDMINAIEDKEQQEREEGIAIKLETGYTWAMR
;
A
#
# COMPACT_ATOMS: atom_id res chain seq x y z
N MET A 1 -3.52 37.65 -1.94
CA MET A 1 -4.73 37.03 -1.42
C MET A 1 -4.49 35.59 -1.01
N ASN A 2 -5.09 35.20 0.06
CA ASN A 2 -4.91 33.85 0.56
C ASN A 2 -5.61 32.80 -0.31
N THR A 3 -5.02 31.63 -0.38
CA THR A 3 -5.62 30.50 -1.08
C THR A 3 -6.93 30.11 -0.40
N GLN A 4 -8.00 30.03 -1.18
CA GLN A 4 -9.29 29.64 -0.67
C GLN A 4 -9.31 28.15 -0.32
N PRO A 5 -10.05 27.73 0.72
CA PRO A 5 -10.18 26.30 1.03
C PRO A 5 -10.67 25.47 -0.14
N GLU A 6 -11.62 25.98 -0.93
CA GLU A 6 -12.12 25.30 -2.13
C GLU A 6 -11.01 25.10 -3.16
N GLN A 7 -10.15 26.11 -3.32
CA GLN A 7 -9.04 26.04 -4.27
C GLN A 7 -8.01 24.99 -3.83
N LEU A 8 -7.69 24.94 -2.53
CA LEU A 8 -6.80 23.93 -1.99
C LEU A 8 -7.37 22.51 -2.20
N LEU A 9 -8.66 22.34 -1.98
CA LEU A 9 -9.31 21.05 -2.16
C LEU A 9 -9.26 20.61 -3.63
N ARG A 10 -9.49 21.54 -4.57
CA ARG A 10 -9.36 21.24 -6.00
C ARG A 10 -7.93 20.87 -6.37
N GLN A 11 -6.96 21.57 -5.83
CA GLN A 11 -5.54 21.27 -6.07
C GLN A 11 -5.17 19.88 -5.55
N LEU A 12 -5.64 19.52 -4.36
CA LEU A 12 -5.41 18.19 -3.78
C LEU A 12 -6.03 17.10 -4.65
N LYS A 13 -7.25 17.31 -5.13
CA LYS A 13 -7.91 16.36 -6.03
C LYS A 13 -7.11 16.16 -7.31
N THR A 14 -6.64 17.25 -7.91
CA THR A 14 -5.81 17.19 -9.12
C THR A 14 -4.53 16.40 -8.87
N LEU A 15 -3.86 16.64 -7.75
CA LEU A 15 -2.65 15.93 -7.41
C LEU A 15 -2.90 14.44 -7.18
N GLN A 16 -4.02 14.07 -6.58
CA GLN A 16 -4.39 12.66 -6.42
C GLN A 16 -4.62 11.97 -7.75
N LEU A 17 -5.27 12.65 -8.70
CA LEU A 17 -5.48 12.11 -10.04
C LEU A 17 -4.16 11.95 -10.79
N GLN A 18 -3.26 12.93 -10.67
CA GLN A 18 -1.92 12.86 -11.26
C GLN A 18 -1.11 11.71 -10.67
N LYS A 19 -1.18 11.52 -9.36
CA LYS A 19 -0.51 10.41 -8.68
C LYS A 19 -0.99 9.06 -9.21
N LYS A 20 -2.30 8.91 -9.38
CA LYS A 20 -2.90 7.68 -9.91
C LYS A 20 -2.41 7.42 -11.33
N GLU A 21 -2.39 8.44 -12.17
CA GLU A 21 -1.89 8.35 -13.55
C GLU A 21 -0.42 7.94 -13.59
N ILE A 22 0.41 8.56 -12.75
CA ILE A 22 1.83 8.23 -12.65
C ILE A 22 2.02 6.78 -12.20
N GLU A 23 1.25 6.31 -11.22
CA GLU A 23 1.32 4.93 -10.75
C GLU A 23 0.96 3.93 -11.86
N MET A 24 -0.03 4.27 -12.69
CA MET A 24 -0.39 3.45 -13.85
C MET A 24 0.75 3.40 -14.88
N GLN A 25 1.39 4.53 -15.16
CA GLN A 25 2.52 4.59 -16.08
C GLN A 25 3.70 3.76 -15.56
N ILE A 26 3.99 3.82 -14.27
CA ILE A 26 5.04 3.02 -13.64
C ILE A 26 4.74 1.53 -13.83
N THR A 27 3.51 1.11 -13.59
CA THR A 27 3.09 -0.28 -13.77
C THR A 27 3.28 -0.74 -15.20
N GLU A 28 2.85 0.08 -16.17
CA GLU A 28 3.00 -0.23 -17.59
C GLU A 28 4.47 -0.38 -17.99
N LYS A 29 5.35 0.50 -17.53
CA LYS A 29 6.79 0.41 -17.80
C LYS A 29 7.40 -0.84 -17.20
N LYS A 30 7.00 -1.22 -16.00
CA LYS A 30 7.47 -2.46 -15.38
C LYS A 30 7.02 -3.70 -16.15
N MET A 31 5.82 -3.68 -16.73
CA MET A 31 5.35 -4.76 -17.59
C MET A 31 6.20 -4.89 -18.85
N VAL A 32 6.62 -3.78 -19.44
CA VAL A 32 7.50 -3.79 -20.61
C VAL A 32 8.88 -4.35 -20.23
N LEU A 33 9.43 -4.01 -19.06
CA LEU A 33 10.67 -4.60 -18.57
C LEU A 33 10.58 -6.12 -18.44
N GLU A 34 9.47 -6.63 -17.92
CA GLU A 34 9.24 -8.07 -17.80
C GLU A 34 9.22 -8.75 -19.17
N LYS A 35 8.57 -8.11 -20.14
CA LYS A 35 8.54 -8.59 -21.52
C LYS A 35 9.95 -8.69 -22.09
N TYR A 36 10.77 -7.65 -21.91
CA TYR A 36 12.16 -7.64 -22.40
C TYR A 36 13.00 -8.72 -21.73
N TYR A 37 12.79 -8.95 -20.45
CA TYR A 37 13.47 -10.03 -19.74
C TYR A 37 13.10 -11.41 -20.32
N LEU A 38 11.81 -11.65 -20.55
CA LEU A 38 11.34 -12.92 -21.12
C LEU A 38 11.84 -13.13 -22.55
N GLU A 39 12.07 -12.06 -23.29
CA GLU A 39 12.63 -12.10 -24.65
C GLU A 39 14.18 -12.19 -24.65
N GLY A 40 14.81 -12.17 -23.49
CA GLY A 40 16.27 -12.25 -23.36
C GLY A 40 17.02 -10.97 -23.68
N ILE A 41 16.31 -9.84 -23.81
CA ILE A 41 16.92 -8.55 -24.16
C ILE A 41 17.66 -7.95 -22.96
N ILE A 42 17.13 -8.13 -21.76
CA ILE A 42 17.75 -7.65 -20.51
C ILE A 42 17.98 -8.80 -19.54
N MET A 43 18.94 -8.62 -18.65
CA MET A 43 19.23 -9.58 -17.57
C MET A 43 18.35 -9.30 -16.37
N SER A 44 18.28 -10.23 -15.42
CA SER A 44 17.52 -10.09 -14.17
C SER A 44 18.02 -8.95 -13.28
N SER A 45 19.22 -8.48 -13.53
CA SER A 45 19.79 -7.30 -12.88
C SER A 45 20.60 -6.53 -13.91
N PHE A 46 20.31 -5.24 -14.04
CA PHE A 46 21.06 -4.38 -14.98
C PHE A 46 21.03 -2.94 -14.48
N SER A 47 21.95 -2.14 -14.98
CA SER A 47 22.07 -0.73 -14.60
C SER A 47 22.22 0.13 -15.84
N ILE A 48 21.51 1.27 -15.86
CA ILE A 48 21.64 2.28 -16.91
C ILE A 48 21.66 3.65 -16.22
N ASP A 49 22.66 4.46 -16.54
CA ASP A 49 22.79 5.83 -16.02
C ASP A 49 22.70 5.93 -14.49
N GLY A 50 23.32 4.98 -13.80
CA GLY A 50 23.35 4.95 -12.35
C GLY A 50 22.07 4.40 -11.71
N VAL A 51 21.09 4.01 -12.51
CA VAL A 51 19.85 3.39 -12.02
C VAL A 51 19.96 1.88 -12.17
N LYS A 52 19.82 1.17 -11.04
CA LYS A 52 19.87 -0.30 -11.03
C LYS A 52 18.45 -0.87 -10.93
N ALA A 53 18.14 -1.77 -11.86
CA ALA A 53 16.90 -2.53 -11.85
C ALA A 53 17.20 -4.00 -11.54
N THR A 54 16.43 -4.60 -10.66
CA THR A 54 16.56 -6.00 -10.26
C THR A 54 15.19 -6.65 -10.27
N ARG A 55 15.07 -7.77 -11.00
CA ARG A 55 13.86 -8.56 -11.01
C ARG A 55 13.75 -9.32 -9.70
N LYS A 56 12.64 -9.09 -8.98
CA LYS A 56 12.38 -9.73 -7.70
C LYS A 56 11.15 -10.61 -7.79
N ARG A 57 11.21 -11.76 -7.14
CA ARG A 57 10.05 -12.63 -7.01
C ARG A 57 9.04 -11.95 -6.08
N LYS A 58 7.78 -11.91 -6.51
CA LYS A 58 6.72 -11.45 -5.63
C LYS A 58 6.53 -12.41 -4.46
N PRO A 59 6.13 -11.92 -3.28
CA PRO A 59 5.83 -12.81 -2.16
C PRO A 59 4.78 -13.84 -2.56
N GLU A 60 4.95 -15.07 -2.06
CA GLU A 60 4.00 -16.13 -2.31
C GLU A 60 2.64 -15.80 -1.69
N LYS A 61 1.58 -16.10 -2.42
CA LYS A 61 0.21 -15.95 -1.94
C LYS A 61 -0.41 -17.33 -1.85
N TRP A 62 -1.10 -17.57 -0.76
CA TRP A 62 -1.75 -18.84 -0.49
C TRP A 62 -3.23 -18.62 -0.26
N GLU A 63 -4.02 -19.50 -0.83
CA GLU A 63 -5.45 -19.58 -0.55
C GLU A 63 -5.67 -20.72 0.45
N TYR A 64 -6.20 -20.39 1.61
CA TYR A 64 -6.38 -21.36 2.67
C TYR A 64 -7.82 -21.89 2.70
N SER A 65 -8.01 -23.02 3.33
CA SER A 65 -9.33 -23.63 3.48
C SER A 65 -10.27 -22.77 4.33
N ASP A 66 -11.57 -23.00 4.19
CA ASP A 66 -12.59 -22.30 4.99
C ASP A 66 -12.38 -22.54 6.48
N THR A 67 -11.95 -23.72 6.88
CA THR A 67 -11.65 -24.07 8.27
C THR A 67 -10.52 -23.19 8.82
N THR A 68 -9.44 -23.04 8.04
CA THR A 68 -8.29 -22.20 8.45
C THR A 68 -8.69 -20.73 8.49
N ASN A 69 -9.45 -20.26 7.51
CA ASN A 69 -9.91 -18.87 7.48
C ASN A 69 -10.86 -18.56 8.64
N ARG A 70 -11.70 -19.50 9.02
CA ARG A 70 -12.60 -19.37 10.17
C ARG A 70 -11.81 -19.31 11.47
N PHE A 71 -10.82 -20.16 11.62
CA PHE A 71 -9.91 -20.16 12.78
C PHE A 71 -9.21 -18.81 12.91
N ARG A 72 -8.69 -18.28 11.80
CA ARG A 72 -8.04 -16.97 11.80
C ARG A 72 -9.00 -15.88 12.25
N LYS A 73 -10.23 -15.87 11.76
CA LYS A 73 -11.25 -14.90 12.14
C LYS A 73 -11.57 -14.98 13.63
N ASP A 74 -11.72 -16.20 14.17
CA ASP A 74 -11.99 -16.42 15.57
C ASP A 74 -10.84 -15.91 16.44
N MET A 75 -9.60 -16.14 16.03
CA MET A 75 -8.43 -15.66 16.76
C MET A 75 -8.31 -14.14 16.71
N ILE A 76 -8.60 -13.52 15.56
CA ILE A 76 -8.62 -12.07 15.43
C ILE A 76 -9.67 -11.46 16.35
N ASN A 77 -10.87 -12.05 16.39
CA ASN A 77 -11.95 -11.58 17.28
C ASN A 77 -11.53 -11.72 18.74
N ALA A 78 -10.87 -12.81 19.11
CA ALA A 78 -10.39 -13.00 20.49
C ALA A 78 -9.34 -11.95 20.87
N ILE A 79 -8.45 -11.60 19.95
CA ILE A 79 -7.46 -10.55 20.18
C ILE A 79 -8.13 -9.20 20.33
N GLU A 80 -9.09 -8.87 19.47
CA GLU A 80 -9.83 -7.62 19.53
C GLU A 80 -10.61 -7.47 20.83
N ASP A 81 -11.23 -8.55 21.29
CA ASP A 81 -11.94 -8.58 22.57
C ASP A 81 -11.01 -8.31 23.75
N LYS A 82 -9.82 -8.91 23.71
CA LYS A 82 -8.82 -8.68 24.74
C LYS A 82 -8.28 -7.25 24.71
N GLU A 83 -8.04 -6.72 23.51
CA GLU A 83 -7.61 -5.33 23.36
C GLU A 83 -8.65 -4.34 23.92
N GLN A 84 -9.93 -4.61 23.65
CA GLN A 84 -11.03 -3.81 24.16
C GLN A 84 -11.10 -3.87 25.69
N GLN A 85 -10.92 -5.06 26.25
CA GLN A 85 -10.89 -5.27 27.71
C GLN A 85 -9.75 -4.47 28.34
N GLU A 86 -8.57 -4.51 27.77
CA GLU A 86 -7.42 -3.75 28.28
C GLU A 86 -7.64 -2.24 28.22
N ARG A 87 -8.32 -1.76 27.18
CA ARG A 87 -8.70 -0.34 27.12
C ARG A 87 -9.69 0.04 28.20
N GLU A 88 -10.68 -0.79 28.47
CA GLU A 88 -11.69 -0.54 29.50
C GLU A 88 -11.09 -0.61 30.92
N GLU A 89 -10.12 -1.49 31.14
CA GLU A 89 -9.46 -1.66 32.43
C GLU A 89 -8.33 -0.67 32.67
N GLY A 90 -7.99 0.17 31.66
CA GLY A 90 -6.91 1.14 31.76
C GLY A 90 -5.51 0.55 31.68
N ILE A 91 -5.39 -0.70 31.23
CA ILE A 91 -4.08 -1.36 31.06
C ILE A 91 -3.43 -0.89 29.75
N ALA A 92 -4.22 -0.73 28.67
CA ALA A 92 -3.73 -0.23 27.41
C ALA A 92 -3.49 1.28 27.48
N ILE A 93 -2.40 1.74 26.88
CA ILE A 93 -2.02 3.16 26.88
C ILE A 93 -2.38 3.77 25.55
N LYS A 94 -3.18 4.84 25.57
CA LYS A 94 -3.53 5.59 24.37
C LYS A 94 -2.34 6.46 23.92
N LEU A 95 -1.89 6.23 22.70
CA LEU A 95 -0.83 7.02 22.11
C LEU A 95 -1.41 8.23 21.39
N GLU A 96 -0.69 9.34 21.45
CA GLU A 96 -1.06 10.55 20.72
C GLU A 96 -0.68 10.41 19.26
N THR A 97 -1.65 10.56 18.36
CA THR A 97 -1.41 10.38 16.92
C THR A 97 -1.70 11.61 16.07
N GLY A 98 -2.40 12.60 16.64
CA GLY A 98 -2.78 13.80 15.89
C GLY A 98 -3.92 13.54 14.91
N TYR A 99 -3.99 14.40 13.91
CA TYR A 99 -5.06 14.37 12.92
C TYR A 99 -4.51 14.45 11.50
N THR A 100 -5.25 13.93 10.57
CA THR A 100 -4.96 14.05 9.15
C THR A 100 -6.27 14.34 8.39
N TRP A 101 -6.12 14.67 7.11
CA TRP A 101 -7.27 14.98 6.26
C TRP A 101 -7.50 13.85 5.28
N ALA A 102 -8.72 13.31 5.26
CA ALA A 102 -9.15 12.33 4.28
C ALA A 102 -10.03 13.02 3.23
N MET A 103 -9.82 12.66 1.99
CA MET A 103 -10.62 13.16 0.85
C MET A 103 -11.41 12.01 0.25
N ARG A 104 -12.69 12.24 0.05
CA ARG A 104 -13.60 11.24 -0.51
C ARG A 104 -14.34 11.77 -1.72
#